data_17b4ec5e0a62158a31c38d402a3ffceb
#
_entry.id   17b4ec5e0a62158a31c38d402a3ffceb
#
_cell.length_a   1.000
_cell.length_b   1.000
_cell.length_c   1.000
_cell.angle_alpha   90.00
_cell.angle_beta   90.00
_cell.angle_gamma   90.00
#
_symmetry.space_group_name_H-M   'P 1'
#
loop_
_entity.id
_entity.type
_entity.pdbx_description
1 polymer ?
#
loop_
_entity_poly.entity_id
_entity_poly.type
_entity_poly.pdbx_seq_one_letter_code
_entity_poly.pdbx_strand_id
1 'polypeptide(L)'
;MWTIQTCEPSETGPLMFRLSAGAVKTVGRATRADIVLDAALVSRFHCRLSVTRTDALEVEDLQSTNGTWVNDERVGRLRLAAGDRLRVGRVELKVERA
;
A
#
# COMPACT_ATOMS: atom_id res chain seq x y z
N MET A 1 -13.46 7.77 -0.83
CA MET A 1 -12.02 8.11 -0.75
C MET A 1 -11.36 7.26 0.31
N TRP A 2 -10.14 6.85 0.05
CA TRP A 2 -9.36 6.02 0.97
C TRP A 2 -8.15 6.79 1.47
N THR A 3 -7.78 6.56 2.71
CA THR A 3 -6.58 7.12 3.32
C THR A 3 -5.69 5.96 3.74
N ILE A 4 -4.42 6.04 3.37
CA ILE A 4 -3.42 5.04 3.71
C ILE A 4 -2.30 5.76 4.43
N GLN A 5 -2.01 5.36 5.66
CA GLN A 5 -0.99 6.03 6.46
C GLN A 5 -0.09 5.01 7.16
N THR A 6 1.16 5.41 7.35
CA THR A 6 2.13 4.56 8.04
C THR A 6 1.76 4.42 9.52
N CYS A 7 1.94 3.20 10.03
CA CYS A 7 1.87 2.95 11.47
C CYS A 7 3.22 3.28 12.09
N GLU A 8 3.23 4.07 13.14
CA GLU A 8 4.47 4.45 13.81
C GLU A 8 4.84 3.44 14.92
N PRO A 9 6.13 3.20 15.17
CA PRO A 9 7.30 3.74 14.47
C PRO A 9 7.48 3.12 13.08
N SER A 10 7.96 3.92 12.12
CA SER A 10 8.15 3.49 10.74
C SER A 10 9.52 3.97 10.22
N GLU A 11 10.18 3.13 9.40
CA GLU A 11 11.45 3.47 8.76
C GLU A 11 11.34 4.72 7.89
N THR A 12 10.15 4.95 7.32
CA THR A 12 9.91 6.08 6.41
C THR A 12 9.52 7.36 7.16
N GLY A 13 9.27 7.27 8.47
CA GLY A 13 8.60 8.33 9.20
C GLY A 13 7.12 8.40 8.86
N PRO A 14 6.38 9.42 9.35
CA PRO A 14 4.95 9.52 9.12
C PRO A 14 4.63 9.90 7.66
N LEU A 15 3.89 9.05 6.96
CA LEU A 15 3.41 9.30 5.61
C LEU A 15 1.91 9.01 5.56
N MET A 16 1.20 9.82 4.77
CA MET A 16 -0.23 9.64 4.54
C MET A 16 -0.55 9.93 3.09
N PHE A 17 -1.34 9.05 2.48
CA PHE A 17 -1.76 9.17 1.10
C PHE A 17 -3.27 9.06 0.99
N ARG A 18 -3.86 9.84 0.09
CA ARG A 18 -5.29 9.79 -0.21
C ARG A 18 -5.50 9.26 -1.62
N LEU A 19 -6.46 8.34 -1.76
CA LEU A 19 -6.79 7.72 -3.03
C LEU A 19 -8.28 7.90 -3.31
N SER A 20 -8.59 8.61 -4.38
CA SER A 20 -9.96 8.81 -4.84
C SER A 20 -10.40 7.71 -5.78
N ALA A 21 -11.70 7.59 -6.02
CA ALA A 21 -12.25 6.67 -7.00
C ALA A 21 -11.56 6.86 -8.36
N GLY A 22 -11.19 5.76 -8.99
CA GLY A 22 -10.47 5.74 -10.27
C GLY A 22 -8.96 5.86 -10.15
N ALA A 23 -8.41 6.09 -8.95
CA ALA A 23 -6.97 6.21 -8.76
C ALA A 23 -6.27 4.84 -8.93
N VAL A 24 -5.12 4.87 -9.59
CA VAL A 24 -4.22 3.71 -9.70
C VAL A 24 -2.83 4.21 -9.33
N LYS A 25 -2.25 3.68 -8.26
CA LYS A 25 -0.97 4.13 -7.74
C LYS A 25 -0.03 2.96 -7.51
N THR A 26 1.18 3.05 -8.05
CA THR A 26 2.24 2.11 -7.73
C THR A 26 2.93 2.51 -6.43
N VAL A 27 3.27 1.50 -5.63
CA VAL A 27 3.95 1.67 -4.35
C VAL A 27 5.30 0.98 -4.44
N GLY A 28 6.36 1.66 -4.06
CA GLY A 28 7.68 1.05 -4.09
C GLY A 28 8.78 1.98 -3.64
N ARG A 29 10.00 1.46 -3.67
CA ARG A 29 11.20 2.19 -3.25
C ARG A 29 11.75 3.09 -4.35
N ALA A 30 11.41 2.83 -5.61
CA ALA A 30 11.88 3.63 -6.74
C ALA A 30 11.28 5.04 -6.67
N THR A 31 12.10 6.02 -7.05
CA THR A 31 11.62 7.40 -7.12
C THR A 31 10.54 7.62 -8.18
N ARG A 32 10.41 6.66 -9.11
CA ARG A 32 9.36 6.65 -10.13
C ARG A 32 8.04 6.07 -9.65
N ALA A 33 8.01 5.41 -8.49
CA ALA A 33 6.75 4.94 -7.93
C ALA A 33 5.88 6.14 -7.58
N ASP A 34 4.57 5.96 -7.68
CA ASP A 34 3.63 7.03 -7.33
C ASP A 34 3.65 7.31 -5.83
N ILE A 35 3.76 6.25 -5.04
CA ILE A 35 3.91 6.33 -3.59
C ILE A 35 5.28 5.73 -3.28
N VAL A 36 6.21 6.59 -2.85
CA VAL A 36 7.58 6.17 -2.59
C VAL A 36 7.73 5.80 -1.11
N LEU A 37 8.07 4.53 -0.87
CA LEU A 37 8.42 4.02 0.45
C LEU A 37 9.91 3.71 0.44
N ASP A 38 10.72 4.64 0.90
CA ASP A 38 12.18 4.50 0.93
C ASP A 38 12.60 3.76 2.19
N ALA A 39 12.42 2.45 2.15
CA ALA A 39 12.73 1.58 3.26
C ALA A 39 13.36 0.28 2.77
N ALA A 40 14.15 -0.36 3.63
CA ALA A 40 14.71 -1.67 3.34
C ALA A 40 13.59 -2.69 3.14
N LEU A 41 13.82 -3.69 2.32
CA LEU A 41 12.88 -4.77 2.02
C LEU A 41 11.68 -4.36 1.15
N VAL A 42 11.60 -3.10 0.75
CA VAL A 42 10.62 -2.63 -0.23
C VAL A 42 11.23 -2.75 -1.63
N SER A 43 10.55 -3.47 -2.53
CA SER A 43 10.97 -3.59 -3.92
C SER A 43 10.78 -2.26 -4.64
N ARG A 44 11.51 -2.05 -5.73
CA ARG A 44 11.41 -0.80 -6.51
C ARG A 44 9.98 -0.49 -6.92
N PHE A 45 9.28 -1.48 -7.46
CA PHE A 45 7.84 -1.44 -7.72
C PHE A 45 7.24 -2.64 -6.99
N HIS A 46 6.71 -2.40 -5.82
CA HIS A 46 6.36 -3.46 -4.88
C HIS A 46 4.92 -3.94 -5.06
N CYS A 47 3.99 -3.01 -5.09
CA CYS A 47 2.57 -3.33 -5.27
C CYS A 47 1.85 -2.17 -5.94
N ARG A 48 0.61 -2.42 -6.32
CA ARG A 48 -0.25 -1.41 -6.94
C ARG A 48 -1.54 -1.33 -6.16
N LEU A 49 -1.96 -0.10 -5.87
CA LEU A 49 -3.23 0.20 -5.23
C LEU A 49 -4.16 0.80 -6.27
N SER A 50 -5.36 0.24 -6.39
CA SER A 50 -6.35 0.70 -7.35
C SER A 50 -7.68 0.92 -6.64
N VAL A 51 -8.34 2.05 -6.93
CA VAL A 51 -9.67 2.34 -6.42
C VAL A 51 -10.63 2.32 -7.59
N THR A 52 -11.66 1.47 -7.52
CA THR A 52 -12.66 1.39 -8.57
C THR A 52 -13.55 2.63 -8.58
N ARG A 53 -14.36 2.77 -9.62
CA ARG A 53 -15.32 3.88 -9.70
C ARG A 53 -16.38 3.83 -8.61
N THR A 54 -16.64 2.64 -8.06
CA THR A 54 -17.55 2.44 -6.94
C THR A 54 -16.84 2.54 -5.59
N ASP A 55 -15.61 3.06 -5.58
CA ASP A 55 -14.82 3.30 -4.37
C ASP A 55 -14.41 2.03 -3.62
N ALA A 56 -14.14 0.96 -4.34
CA ALA A 56 -13.54 -0.26 -3.78
C ALA A 56 -12.03 -0.21 -3.98
N LEU A 57 -11.27 -0.46 -2.90
CA LEU A 57 -9.80 -0.44 -2.92
C LEU A 57 -9.27 -1.86 -3.08
N GLU A 58 -8.29 -2.02 -3.97
CA GLU A 58 -7.65 -3.30 -4.22
C GLU A 58 -6.14 -3.13 -4.22
N VAL A 59 -5.43 -4.10 -3.67
CA VAL A 59 -3.97 -4.19 -3.73
C VAL A 59 -3.56 -5.36 -4.59
N GLU A 60 -2.52 -5.18 -5.39
CA GLU A 60 -1.91 -6.24 -6.20
C GLU A 60 -0.40 -6.22 -6.00
N ASP A 61 0.16 -7.36 -5.62
CA ASP A 61 1.62 -7.51 -5.52
C ASP A 61 2.23 -7.56 -6.92
N LEU A 62 3.30 -6.82 -7.14
CA LEU A 62 3.99 -6.76 -8.44
C LEU A 62 5.25 -7.63 -8.42
N GLN A 63 5.11 -8.87 -7.96
CA GLN A 63 6.21 -9.84 -7.86
C GLN A 63 7.34 -9.33 -6.95
N SER A 64 6.97 -8.74 -5.84
CA SER A 64 7.92 -8.23 -4.86
C SER A 64 8.75 -9.36 -4.26
N THR A 65 9.98 -9.02 -3.85
CA THR A 65 10.89 -10.00 -3.25
C THR A 65 10.38 -10.46 -1.88
N ASN A 66 9.89 -9.53 -1.06
CA ASN A 66 9.52 -9.83 0.32
C ASN A 66 8.02 -9.95 0.56
N GLY A 67 7.21 -9.72 -0.48
CA GLY A 67 5.77 -9.91 -0.42
C GLY A 67 5.01 -8.69 0.04
N THR A 68 3.72 -8.71 -0.27
CA THR A 68 2.71 -7.78 0.19
C THR A 68 1.79 -8.55 1.13
N TRP A 69 1.52 -7.98 2.30
CA TRP A 69 0.80 -8.66 3.37
C TRP A 69 -0.39 -7.83 3.82
N VAL A 70 -1.52 -8.49 4.05
CA VAL A 70 -2.72 -7.85 4.57
C VAL A 70 -3.16 -8.64 5.80
N ASN A 71 -3.22 -7.98 6.96
CA ASN A 71 -3.56 -8.60 8.24
C ASN A 71 -2.73 -9.87 8.47
N ASP A 72 -1.42 -9.77 8.21
CA ASP A 72 -0.43 -10.84 8.39
C ASP A 72 -0.56 -12.02 7.40
N GLU A 73 -1.37 -11.89 6.35
CA GLU A 73 -1.45 -12.88 5.29
C GLU A 73 -0.80 -12.35 4.01
N ARG A 74 0.07 -13.14 3.41
CA ARG A 74 0.68 -12.79 2.13
C ARG A 74 -0.36 -12.89 1.03
N VAL A 75 -0.46 -11.83 0.22
CA VAL A 75 -1.47 -11.76 -0.83
C VAL A 75 -0.85 -11.47 -2.19
N GLY A 76 -1.46 -12.00 -3.24
CA GLY A 76 -1.13 -11.62 -4.61
C GLY A 76 -2.03 -10.46 -5.05
N ARG A 77 -3.32 -10.58 -4.77
CA ARG A 77 -4.32 -9.58 -5.10
C ARG A 77 -5.47 -9.72 -4.12
N LEU A 78 -5.90 -8.60 -3.55
CA LEU A 78 -6.96 -8.61 -2.55
C LEU A 78 -7.70 -7.28 -2.51
N ARG A 79 -9.03 -7.34 -2.37
CA ARG A 79 -9.82 -6.17 -2.03
C ARG A 79 -9.63 -5.85 -0.55
N LEU A 80 -9.29 -4.60 -0.26
CA LEU A 80 -9.06 -4.13 1.11
C LEU A 80 -10.35 -3.58 1.72
N ALA A 81 -10.45 -3.69 3.03
CA ALA A 81 -11.53 -3.11 3.82
C ALA A 81 -10.96 -2.04 4.77
N ALA A 82 -11.83 -1.12 5.20
CA ALA A 82 -11.43 -0.14 6.20
C ALA A 82 -10.96 -0.85 7.47
N GLY A 83 -9.85 -0.40 8.03
CA GLY A 83 -9.24 -1.00 9.20
C GLY A 83 -8.21 -2.08 8.90
N ASP A 84 -8.07 -2.50 7.63
CA ASP A 84 -7.04 -3.47 7.25
C ASP A 84 -5.64 -2.88 7.47
N ARG A 85 -4.71 -3.77 7.81
CA ARG A 85 -3.29 -3.43 7.90
C ARG A 85 -2.56 -4.00 6.71
N LEU A 86 -1.99 -3.11 5.92
CA LEU A 86 -1.20 -3.44 4.75
C LEU A 86 0.28 -3.38 5.15
N ARG A 87 1.04 -4.41 4.83
CA ARG A 87 2.48 -4.41 5.05
C ARG A 87 3.23 -4.57 3.74
N VAL A 88 4.13 -3.66 3.47
CA VAL A 88 4.95 -3.61 2.27
C VAL A 88 6.41 -3.65 2.76
N GLY A 89 7.09 -4.77 2.53
CA GLY A 89 8.38 -5.00 3.19
C GLY A 89 8.19 -5.01 4.70
N ARG A 90 8.79 -4.05 5.41
CA ARG A 90 8.58 -3.86 6.84
C ARG A 90 7.66 -2.68 7.17
N VAL A 91 7.23 -1.95 6.17
CA VAL A 91 6.41 -0.77 6.39
C VAL A 91 4.97 -1.21 6.58
N GLU A 92 4.42 -0.94 7.77
CA GLU A 92 3.02 -1.16 8.07
C GLU A 92 2.22 0.09 7.76
N LEU A 93 1.09 -0.11 7.10
CA LEU A 93 0.21 0.95 6.69
C LEU A 93 -1.22 0.61 7.14
N LYS A 94 -1.91 1.60 7.68
CA LYS A 94 -3.31 1.44 8.04
C LYS A 94 -4.18 1.97 6.91
N VAL A 95 -5.21 1.20 6.57
CA VAL A 95 -6.14 1.51 5.49
C VAL A 95 -7.45 1.98 6.11
N GLU A 96 -7.86 3.19 5.76
CA GLU A 96 -9.11 3.77 6.24
C GLU A 96 -9.93 4.30 5.08
N ARG A 97 -11.22 4.32 5.25
CA ARG A 97 -12.16 4.87 4.26
C ARG A 97 -12.84 6.11 4.85
N ALA A 98 -12.79 7.17 4.07
CA ALA A 98 -13.49 8.40 4.46
C ALA A 98 -14.99 8.31 4.14
#